data_f64a9447cbeb164b7922c9e027112b6f
#
_entry.id   f64a9447cbeb164b7922c9e027112b6f
#
_cell.length_a   1.000
_cell.length_b   1.000
_cell.length_c   1.000
_cell.angle_alpha   90.00
_cell.angle_beta   90.00
_cell.angle_gamma   90.00
#
_symmetry.space_group_name_H-M   'P 1'
#
loop_
_entity.id
_entity.type
_entity.pdbx_description
1 polymer ?
#
loop_
_entity_poly.entity_id
_entity_poly.type
_entity_poly.pdbx_seq_one_letter_code
_entity_poly.pdbx_strand_id
1 'polypeptide(L)'
;GLMTAQELASMAATKISPKIDGAYQSGCHTASVWDKKAQDNTPKLMKFMQSFGLITGRDHKNRYFPLTDVIHKVLNDITVDDWAIIIGGDSHTRMSKGVAFGADSGTVALALATGEVNMPIPETVKVTFKGNMADHLDFRDIVHATQAQMLKKFGDNVFQGRVIEVHIGTLLADQAFTFTDWTAEMKAKASICISNDSTLIKSLEISKYRIKNMIKKGMENQAKMLHKLIKI
;
A
#
# COMPACT_ATOMS: atom_id res chain seq x y z
N GLY A 1 6.72 -0.45 -11.44
CA GLY A 1 6.60 0.84 -12.15
C GLY A 1 7.03 0.74 -13.60
N LEU A 2 8.24 0.25 -13.89
CA LEU A 2 8.73 0.21 -15.29
C LEU A 2 7.86 -0.69 -16.18
N MET A 3 7.53 -1.88 -15.72
CA MET A 3 6.66 -2.80 -16.45
C MET A 3 5.27 -2.19 -16.67
N THR A 4 4.69 -1.57 -15.65
CA THR A 4 3.40 -0.87 -15.77
C THR A 4 3.46 0.24 -16.81
N ALA A 5 4.56 1.01 -16.87
CA ALA A 5 4.75 2.05 -17.89
C ALA A 5 4.81 1.47 -19.32
N GLN A 6 5.45 0.32 -19.50
CA GLN A 6 5.49 -0.38 -20.78
C GLN A 6 4.10 -0.88 -21.20
N GLU A 7 3.34 -1.44 -20.28
CA GLU A 7 1.96 -1.89 -20.53
C GLU A 7 1.04 -0.71 -20.89
N LEU A 8 1.14 0.42 -20.16
CA LEU A 8 0.39 1.63 -20.49
C LEU A 8 0.72 2.15 -21.90
N ALA A 9 2.00 2.13 -22.27
CA ALA A 9 2.43 2.51 -23.62
C ALA A 9 1.88 1.55 -24.69
N SER A 10 1.88 0.25 -24.43
CA SER A 10 1.35 -0.75 -25.36
C SER A 10 -0.17 -0.64 -25.56
N MET A 11 -0.88 -0.20 -24.53
CA MET A 11 -2.31 0.10 -24.59
C MET A 11 -2.63 1.45 -25.28
N ALA A 12 -1.62 2.20 -25.71
CA ALA A 12 -1.78 3.57 -26.20
C ALA A 12 -2.54 4.50 -25.23
N ALA A 13 -2.48 4.21 -23.94
CA ALA A 13 -3.11 5.03 -22.93
C ALA A 13 -2.36 6.35 -22.74
N THR A 14 -3.08 7.46 -22.63
CA THR A 14 -2.51 8.81 -22.53
C THR A 14 -2.71 9.48 -21.17
N LYS A 15 -3.64 8.98 -20.38
CA LYS A 15 -3.96 9.49 -19.06
C LYS A 15 -4.66 8.43 -18.20
N ILE A 16 -4.65 8.62 -16.89
CA ILE A 16 -5.44 7.77 -15.99
C ILE A 16 -6.93 7.98 -16.22
N SER A 17 -7.69 6.92 -15.96
CA SER A 17 -9.14 6.97 -16.02
C SER A 17 -9.72 7.95 -14.98
N PRO A 18 -10.73 8.77 -15.34
CA PRO A 18 -11.41 9.62 -14.37
C PRO A 18 -12.23 8.85 -13.31
N LYS A 19 -12.35 7.54 -13.44
CA LYS A 19 -13.00 6.67 -12.45
C LYS A 19 -12.11 6.36 -11.25
N ILE A 20 -10.83 6.76 -11.31
CA ILE A 20 -9.84 6.50 -10.25
C ILE A 20 -9.71 7.72 -9.37
N ASP A 21 -9.91 7.56 -8.06
CA ASP A 21 -9.80 8.64 -7.08
C ASP A 21 -8.36 9.13 -6.88
N GLY A 22 -7.38 8.26 -7.08
CA GLY A 22 -5.96 8.60 -7.00
C GLY A 22 -5.03 7.51 -7.51
N ALA A 23 -3.92 7.92 -8.10
CA ALA A 23 -2.88 7.03 -8.56
C ALA A 23 -1.52 7.55 -8.11
N TYR A 24 -0.70 6.69 -7.53
CA TYR A 24 0.51 7.05 -6.84
C TYR A 24 1.70 6.21 -7.34
N GLN A 25 2.87 6.84 -7.46
CA GLN A 25 4.13 6.16 -7.75
C GLN A 25 5.18 6.61 -6.75
N SER A 26 5.76 5.66 -6.04
CA SER A 26 6.88 5.87 -5.13
C SER A 26 8.17 5.26 -5.70
N GLY A 27 9.31 5.76 -5.23
CA GLY A 27 10.62 5.16 -5.48
C GLY A 27 10.79 3.82 -4.78
N CYS A 28 10.13 3.67 -3.66
CA CYS A 28 10.05 2.43 -2.91
C CYS A 28 11.44 1.75 -2.79
N HIS A 29 11.57 0.57 -3.34
CA HIS A 29 12.80 -0.24 -3.31
C HIS A 29 13.95 0.32 -4.18
N THR A 30 13.69 1.31 -5.03
CA THR A 30 14.71 1.93 -5.90
C THR A 30 15.18 3.30 -5.41
N ALA A 31 14.60 3.83 -4.35
CA ALA A 31 14.96 5.14 -3.80
C ALA A 31 16.41 5.23 -3.31
N SER A 32 16.98 4.11 -2.88
CA SER A 32 18.35 4.00 -2.34
C SER A 32 19.28 3.14 -3.19
N VAL A 33 18.94 2.91 -4.45
CA VAL A 33 19.75 2.05 -5.33
C VAL A 33 21.02 2.75 -5.74
N TRP A 34 22.15 2.10 -5.53
CA TRP A 34 23.48 2.57 -5.92
C TRP A 34 23.81 2.31 -7.40
N ASP A 35 23.00 1.51 -8.08
CA ASP A 35 23.19 1.24 -9.51
C ASP A 35 22.90 2.49 -10.36
N LYS A 36 23.92 2.93 -11.09
CA LYS A 36 23.85 4.12 -11.94
C LYS A 36 22.74 4.03 -12.98
N LYS A 37 22.53 2.85 -13.56
CA LYS A 37 21.47 2.65 -14.58
C LYS A 37 20.08 2.84 -13.98
N ALA A 38 19.84 2.36 -12.76
CA ALA A 38 18.58 2.59 -12.06
C ALA A 38 18.41 4.08 -11.69
N GLN A 39 19.47 4.74 -11.22
CA GLN A 39 19.47 6.18 -10.92
C GLN A 39 19.13 7.02 -12.15
N ASP A 40 19.67 6.69 -13.31
CA ASP A 40 19.43 7.41 -14.56
C ASP A 40 18.02 7.17 -15.13
N ASN A 41 17.45 5.97 -14.92
CA ASN A 41 16.14 5.61 -15.45
C ASN A 41 14.98 6.01 -14.54
N THR A 42 15.18 6.05 -13.22
CA THR A 42 14.12 6.43 -12.28
C THR A 42 13.50 7.81 -12.57
N PRO A 43 14.28 8.87 -12.82
CA PRO A 43 13.69 10.18 -13.18
C PRO A 43 12.87 10.15 -14.47
N LYS A 44 13.30 9.36 -15.47
CA LYS A 44 12.56 9.22 -16.73
C LYS A 44 11.22 8.52 -16.51
N LEU A 45 11.23 7.45 -15.73
CA LEU A 45 10.01 6.73 -15.33
C LEU A 45 9.06 7.65 -14.57
N MET A 46 9.58 8.40 -13.59
CA MET A 46 8.75 9.33 -12.80
C MET A 46 8.14 10.42 -13.67
N LYS A 47 8.91 10.96 -14.61
CA LYS A 47 8.40 11.94 -15.57
C LYS A 47 7.28 11.35 -16.44
N PHE A 48 7.45 10.14 -16.94
CA PHE A 48 6.41 9.44 -17.70
C PHE A 48 5.15 9.22 -16.84
N MET A 49 5.30 8.66 -15.64
CA MET A 49 4.16 8.39 -14.76
C MET A 49 3.43 9.68 -14.39
N GLN A 50 4.16 10.78 -14.14
CA GLN A 50 3.55 12.07 -13.86
C GLN A 50 2.82 12.66 -15.07
N SER A 51 3.36 12.53 -16.29
CA SER A 51 2.67 12.98 -17.50
C SER A 51 1.39 12.19 -17.76
N PHE A 52 1.34 10.96 -17.29
CA PHE A 52 0.16 10.12 -17.36
C PHE A 52 -0.89 10.47 -16.28
N GLY A 53 -0.51 11.20 -15.24
CA GLY A 53 -1.39 11.70 -14.18
C GLY A 53 -1.17 11.08 -12.79
N LEU A 54 -0.12 10.25 -12.62
CA LEU A 54 0.19 9.71 -11.30
C LEU A 54 0.82 10.78 -10.39
N ILE A 55 0.50 10.70 -9.13
CA ILE A 55 1.10 11.53 -8.08
C ILE A 55 2.51 11.02 -7.80
N THR A 56 3.49 11.87 -8.05
CA THR A 56 4.92 11.62 -7.80
C THR A 56 5.52 12.79 -7.03
N GLY A 57 6.67 12.60 -6.40
CA GLY A 57 7.40 13.67 -5.75
C GLY A 57 8.31 14.46 -6.69
N ARG A 58 8.82 15.60 -6.19
CA ARG A 58 9.91 16.37 -6.81
C ARG A 58 10.92 16.77 -5.76
N ASP A 59 12.20 16.81 -6.11
CA ASP A 59 13.25 17.31 -5.23
C ASP A 59 13.33 18.86 -5.21
N HIS A 60 14.22 19.40 -4.38
CA HIS A 60 14.44 20.83 -4.25
C HIS A 60 14.94 21.52 -5.53
N LYS A 61 15.45 20.75 -6.50
CA LYS A 61 15.84 21.24 -7.84
C LYS A 61 14.73 21.06 -8.87
N ASN A 62 13.50 20.81 -8.42
CA ASN A 62 12.34 20.57 -9.27
C ASN A 62 12.49 19.36 -10.25
N ARG A 63 13.42 18.45 -9.95
CA ARG A 63 13.55 17.19 -10.69
C ARG A 63 12.50 16.21 -10.19
N TYR A 64 12.03 15.37 -11.08
CA TYR A 64 11.12 14.30 -10.70
C TYR A 64 11.79 13.37 -9.69
N PHE A 65 11.17 13.25 -8.55
CA PHE A 65 11.64 12.45 -7.45
C PHE A 65 10.51 11.53 -7.00
N PRO A 66 10.75 10.23 -6.88
CA PRO A 66 9.73 9.33 -6.38
C PRO A 66 9.38 9.71 -4.95
N LEU A 67 8.15 9.47 -4.53
CA LEU A 67 7.79 9.52 -3.12
C LEU A 67 8.82 8.72 -2.33
N THR A 68 9.40 9.33 -1.32
CA THR A 68 10.65 8.86 -0.68
C THR A 68 10.48 7.65 0.20
N ASP A 69 9.25 7.30 0.52
CA ASP A 69 8.96 6.22 1.45
C ASP A 69 8.43 4.98 0.71
N VAL A 70 8.35 3.87 1.41
CA VAL A 70 7.73 2.65 0.91
C VAL A 70 6.27 2.95 0.58
N ILE A 71 5.84 2.62 -0.64
CA ILE A 71 4.50 3.00 -1.14
C ILE A 71 3.38 2.50 -0.24
N HIS A 72 3.52 1.31 0.34
CA HIS A 72 2.53 0.72 1.23
C HIS A 72 2.31 1.59 2.47
N LYS A 73 3.40 2.07 3.08
CA LYS A 73 3.34 2.96 4.24
C LYS A 73 2.74 4.30 3.87
N VAL A 74 3.17 4.89 2.75
CA VAL A 74 2.63 6.16 2.25
C VAL A 74 1.12 6.06 2.05
N LEU A 75 0.66 5.02 1.35
CA LEU A 75 -0.77 4.83 1.10
C LEU A 75 -1.56 4.57 2.39
N ASN A 76 -1.01 3.78 3.31
CA ASN A 76 -1.64 3.56 4.62
C ASN A 76 -1.81 4.86 5.41
N ASP A 77 -0.84 5.76 5.30
CA ASP A 77 -0.87 7.03 6.03
C ASP A 77 -1.80 8.09 5.38
N ILE A 78 -1.93 8.08 4.06
CA ILE A 78 -2.78 9.05 3.33
C ILE A 78 -4.19 8.55 3.04
N THR A 79 -4.40 7.24 2.99
CA THR A 79 -5.72 6.66 2.77
C THR A 79 -6.60 6.88 3.99
N VAL A 80 -7.71 7.56 3.79
CA VAL A 80 -8.61 7.99 4.84
C VAL A 80 -9.90 7.21 4.86
N ASP A 81 -10.19 6.50 3.79
CA ASP A 81 -11.45 5.80 3.60
C ASP A 81 -11.28 4.32 3.93
N ASP A 82 -12.06 3.84 4.89
CA ASP A 82 -12.09 2.44 5.28
C ASP A 82 -12.68 1.53 4.19
N TRP A 83 -13.34 2.13 3.19
CA TRP A 83 -13.93 1.44 2.04
C TRP A 83 -13.09 1.52 0.76
N ALA A 84 -11.91 2.10 0.83
CA ALA A 84 -11.02 2.21 -0.32
C ALA A 84 -10.65 0.83 -0.88
N ILE A 85 -10.70 0.69 -2.20
CA ILE A 85 -10.15 -0.47 -2.92
C ILE A 85 -8.85 -0.01 -3.57
N ILE A 86 -7.75 -0.64 -3.20
CA ILE A 86 -6.41 -0.25 -3.60
C ILE A 86 -5.75 -1.39 -4.37
N ILE A 87 -5.25 -1.09 -5.56
CA ILE A 87 -4.52 -2.04 -6.40
C ILE A 87 -3.10 -1.54 -6.56
N GLY A 88 -2.11 -2.37 -6.24
CA GLY A 88 -0.71 -2.02 -6.38
C GLY A 88 0.11 -3.07 -7.10
N GLY A 89 1.17 -2.65 -7.74
CA GLY A 89 2.10 -3.52 -8.48
C GLY A 89 3.13 -4.22 -7.59
N ASP A 90 2.82 -4.40 -6.32
CA ASP A 90 3.67 -5.11 -5.35
C ASP A 90 2.82 -6.09 -4.54
N SER A 91 3.36 -7.27 -4.25
CA SER A 91 2.67 -8.33 -3.49
C SER A 91 2.28 -7.89 -2.08
N HIS A 92 3.05 -6.97 -1.49
CA HIS A 92 2.81 -6.39 -0.18
C HIS A 92 1.91 -5.16 -0.20
N THR A 93 1.18 -4.91 -1.28
CA THR A 93 0.12 -3.91 -1.29
C THR A 93 -1.01 -4.37 -0.39
N ARG A 94 -0.87 -4.11 0.89
CA ARG A 94 -1.80 -4.46 1.96
C ARG A 94 -1.96 -3.26 2.88
N MET A 95 -3.13 -3.12 3.45
CA MET A 95 -3.42 -2.00 4.34
C MET A 95 -4.24 -2.44 5.53
N SER A 96 -4.07 -1.74 6.63
CA SER A 96 -4.91 -1.92 7.81
C SER A 96 -6.33 -1.37 7.63
N LYS A 97 -6.52 -0.51 6.63
CA LYS A 97 -7.80 0.09 6.25
C LYS A 97 -8.11 -0.21 4.79
N GLY A 98 -9.38 -0.33 4.47
CA GLY A 98 -9.81 -0.65 3.12
C GLY A 98 -9.39 -2.04 2.68
N VAL A 99 -9.58 -2.33 1.42
CA VAL A 99 -9.17 -3.60 0.79
C VAL A 99 -8.05 -3.31 -0.21
N ALA A 100 -6.84 -3.72 0.13
CA ALA A 100 -5.67 -3.51 -0.69
C ALA A 100 -5.03 -4.85 -1.11
N PHE A 101 -4.68 -4.97 -2.38
CA PHE A 101 -4.07 -6.19 -2.91
C PHE A 101 -3.07 -5.91 -4.01
N GLY A 102 -2.05 -6.78 -4.07
CA GLY A 102 -1.05 -6.79 -5.12
C GLY A 102 -1.61 -7.39 -6.42
N ALA A 103 -1.19 -6.82 -7.55
CA ALA A 103 -1.53 -7.28 -8.88
C ALA A 103 -0.30 -7.19 -9.79
N ASP A 104 -0.35 -7.91 -10.90
CA ASP A 104 0.67 -7.82 -11.93
C ASP A 104 0.62 -6.46 -12.65
N SER A 105 1.68 -6.15 -13.40
CA SER A 105 1.82 -4.86 -14.08
C SER A 105 0.74 -4.60 -15.13
N GLY A 106 0.27 -5.64 -15.82
CA GLY A 106 -0.80 -5.54 -16.80
C GLY A 106 -2.14 -5.19 -16.15
N THR A 107 -2.47 -5.85 -15.04
CA THR A 107 -3.68 -5.56 -14.27
C THR A 107 -3.65 -4.13 -13.71
N VAL A 108 -2.50 -3.66 -13.19
CA VAL A 108 -2.35 -2.29 -12.71
C VAL A 108 -2.49 -1.29 -13.87
N ALA A 109 -1.88 -1.58 -15.02
CA ALA A 109 -2.00 -0.72 -16.19
C ALA A 109 -3.44 -0.64 -16.71
N LEU A 110 -4.14 -1.78 -16.76
CA LEU A 110 -5.56 -1.82 -17.13
C LEU A 110 -6.41 -1.00 -16.16
N ALA A 111 -6.19 -1.17 -14.85
CA ALA A 111 -6.87 -0.34 -13.84
C ALA A 111 -6.64 1.15 -14.07
N LEU A 112 -5.38 1.55 -14.30
CA LEU A 112 -5.03 2.95 -14.55
C LEU A 112 -5.69 3.50 -15.82
N ALA A 113 -5.71 2.72 -16.90
CA ALA A 113 -6.24 3.15 -18.19
C ALA A 113 -7.78 3.19 -18.23
N THR A 114 -8.44 2.22 -17.61
CA THR A 114 -9.91 2.03 -17.73
C THR A 114 -10.67 2.38 -16.46
N GLY A 115 -10.03 2.34 -15.31
CA GLY A 115 -10.66 2.43 -13.98
C GLY A 115 -11.38 1.16 -13.54
N GLU A 116 -11.14 0.05 -14.25
CA GLU A 116 -11.84 -1.22 -14.00
C GLU A 116 -10.86 -2.39 -14.07
N VAL A 117 -11.12 -3.40 -13.25
CA VAL A 117 -10.45 -4.71 -13.33
C VAL A 117 -11.47 -5.81 -13.05
N ASN A 118 -11.38 -6.89 -13.81
CA ASN A 118 -12.12 -8.10 -13.52
C ASN A 118 -11.39 -8.93 -12.48
N MET A 119 -12.08 -9.21 -11.39
CA MET A 119 -11.56 -10.06 -10.33
C MET A 119 -12.68 -10.90 -9.74
N PRO A 120 -12.48 -12.20 -9.55
CA PRO A 120 -13.44 -13.03 -8.81
C PRO A 120 -13.53 -12.50 -7.37
N ILE A 121 -14.75 -12.47 -6.82
CA ILE A 121 -14.96 -12.11 -5.42
C ILE A 121 -14.30 -13.20 -4.56
N PRO A 122 -13.26 -12.87 -3.77
CA PRO A 122 -12.57 -13.86 -2.97
C PRO A 122 -13.41 -14.27 -1.75
N GLU A 123 -13.29 -15.53 -1.36
CA GLU A 123 -13.81 -15.99 -0.07
C GLU A 123 -13.08 -15.28 1.08
N THR A 124 -13.74 -15.15 2.21
CA THR A 124 -13.18 -14.53 3.42
C THR A 124 -12.91 -15.57 4.50
N VAL A 125 -11.72 -15.52 5.08
CA VAL A 125 -11.35 -16.30 6.26
C VAL A 125 -11.28 -15.37 7.45
N LYS A 126 -12.13 -15.61 8.45
CA LYS A 126 -12.09 -14.88 9.71
C LYS A 126 -11.07 -15.50 10.66
N VAL A 127 -10.13 -14.71 11.12
CA VAL A 127 -9.13 -15.07 12.11
C VAL A 127 -9.34 -14.23 13.36
N THR A 128 -9.63 -14.89 14.48
CA THR A 128 -9.84 -14.22 15.76
C THR A 128 -8.73 -14.59 16.72
N PHE A 129 -8.00 -13.60 17.19
CA PHE A 129 -6.99 -13.76 18.24
C PHE A 129 -7.60 -13.50 19.60
N LYS A 130 -7.27 -14.36 20.57
CA LYS A 130 -7.70 -14.24 21.97
C LYS A 130 -6.48 -14.31 22.88
N GLY A 131 -6.50 -13.53 23.95
CA GLY A 131 -5.42 -13.46 24.94
C GLY A 131 -4.45 -12.32 24.62
N ASN A 132 -3.33 -12.31 25.32
CA ASN A 132 -2.29 -11.31 25.21
C ASN A 132 -1.07 -11.87 24.48
N MET A 133 -0.42 -11.05 23.69
CA MET A 133 0.88 -11.37 23.09
C MET A 133 1.96 -11.29 24.18
N ALA A 134 2.89 -12.23 24.17
CA ALA A 134 4.05 -12.17 25.07
C ALA A 134 4.99 -11.03 24.65
N ASP A 135 5.60 -10.36 25.63
CA ASP A 135 6.39 -9.13 25.43
C ASP A 135 7.59 -9.28 24.47
N HIS A 136 8.10 -10.51 24.32
CA HIS A 136 9.25 -10.81 23.43
C HIS A 136 8.87 -11.16 22.00
N LEU A 137 7.57 -11.16 21.66
CA LEU A 137 7.07 -11.44 20.32
C LEU A 137 6.73 -10.15 19.59
N ASP A 138 6.87 -10.16 18.28
CA ASP A 138 6.32 -9.13 17.42
C ASP A 138 5.14 -9.66 16.56
N PHE A 139 4.48 -8.75 15.85
CA PHE A 139 3.33 -9.13 15.04
C PHE A 139 3.68 -10.03 13.85
N ARG A 140 4.91 -9.99 13.38
CA ARG A 140 5.43 -10.89 12.36
C ARG A 140 5.46 -12.33 12.84
N ASP A 141 5.87 -12.55 14.09
CA ASP A 141 5.87 -13.88 14.71
C ASP A 141 4.44 -14.45 14.77
N ILE A 142 3.46 -13.61 15.08
CA ILE A 142 2.04 -14.01 15.10
C ILE A 142 1.57 -14.42 13.69
N VAL A 143 1.95 -13.68 12.65
CA VAL A 143 1.59 -14.01 11.26
C VAL A 143 2.15 -15.38 10.88
N HIS A 144 3.44 -15.62 11.13
CA HIS A 144 4.09 -16.90 10.81
C HIS A 144 3.54 -18.07 11.65
N ALA A 145 3.31 -17.84 12.95
CA ALA A 145 2.71 -18.85 13.82
C ALA A 145 1.30 -19.20 13.37
N THR A 146 0.51 -18.22 12.96
CA THR A 146 -0.85 -18.43 12.43
C THR A 146 -0.80 -19.29 11.17
N GLN A 147 0.06 -18.98 10.23
CA GLN A 147 0.23 -19.76 9.01
C GLN A 147 0.62 -21.22 9.31
N ALA A 148 1.62 -21.39 10.18
CA ALA A 148 2.10 -22.72 10.57
C ALA A 148 1.02 -23.55 11.26
N GLN A 149 0.26 -22.94 12.17
CA GLN A 149 -0.84 -23.62 12.87
C GLN A 149 -1.99 -24.03 11.91
N MET A 150 -2.36 -23.15 10.98
CA MET A 150 -3.40 -23.43 10.02
C MET A 150 -2.98 -24.54 9.05
N LEU A 151 -1.75 -24.49 8.56
CA LEU A 151 -1.20 -25.56 7.73
C LEU A 151 -1.19 -26.91 8.48
N LYS A 152 -0.78 -26.93 9.74
CA LYS A 152 -0.81 -28.14 10.58
C LYS A 152 -2.22 -28.67 10.79
N LYS A 153 -3.21 -27.76 10.98
CA LYS A 153 -4.59 -28.13 11.31
C LYS A 153 -5.37 -28.63 10.10
N PHE A 154 -5.17 -28.02 8.94
CA PHE A 154 -6.00 -28.26 7.75
C PHE A 154 -5.23 -28.99 6.62
N GLY A 155 -3.93 -29.14 6.74
CA GLY A 155 -3.09 -29.82 5.74
C GLY A 155 -2.85 -29.01 4.47
N ASP A 156 -3.38 -27.77 4.39
CA ASP A 156 -3.26 -26.91 3.22
C ASP A 156 -3.21 -25.43 3.65
N ASN A 157 -2.82 -24.57 2.74
CA ASN A 157 -2.81 -23.12 2.94
C ASN A 157 -4.23 -22.55 2.77
N VAL A 158 -4.97 -22.53 3.86
CA VAL A 158 -6.36 -22.02 3.90
C VAL A 158 -6.49 -20.54 3.56
N PHE A 159 -5.40 -19.79 3.50
CA PHE A 159 -5.39 -18.37 3.22
C PHE A 159 -5.19 -18.03 1.74
N GLN A 160 -4.70 -19.00 0.97
CA GLN A 160 -4.34 -18.76 -0.43
C GLN A 160 -5.53 -18.26 -1.23
N GLY A 161 -5.37 -17.10 -1.86
CA GLY A 161 -6.37 -16.47 -2.71
C GLY A 161 -7.58 -15.88 -1.98
N ARG A 162 -7.62 -15.95 -0.65
CA ARG A 162 -8.73 -15.48 0.19
C ARG A 162 -8.41 -14.13 0.82
N VAL A 163 -9.45 -13.43 1.26
CA VAL A 163 -9.32 -12.25 2.14
C VAL A 163 -9.22 -12.73 3.59
N ILE A 164 -8.28 -12.20 4.33
CA ILE A 164 -8.17 -12.47 5.77
C ILE A 164 -8.81 -11.31 6.53
N GLU A 165 -9.88 -11.60 7.25
CA GLU A 165 -10.52 -10.68 8.19
C GLU A 165 -9.98 -10.96 9.59
N VAL A 166 -9.13 -10.07 10.07
CA VAL A 166 -8.43 -10.21 11.34
C VAL A 166 -9.18 -9.52 12.46
N HIS A 167 -9.63 -10.29 13.41
CA HIS A 167 -10.22 -9.79 14.66
C HIS A 167 -9.22 -9.94 15.78
N ILE A 168 -8.69 -8.83 16.22
CA ILE A 168 -7.71 -8.79 17.30
C ILE A 168 -8.07 -7.63 18.23
N GLY A 169 -7.82 -7.80 19.55
CA GLY A 169 -8.16 -6.80 20.55
C GLY A 169 -7.47 -5.46 20.31
N THR A 170 -6.70 -5.00 21.26
CA THR A 170 -6.02 -3.70 21.18
C THR A 170 -4.83 -3.76 20.24
N LEU A 171 -4.84 -2.93 19.20
CA LEU A 171 -3.75 -2.79 18.22
C LEU A 171 -3.37 -1.33 18.02
N LEU A 172 -2.08 -1.09 17.87
CA LEU A 172 -1.58 0.15 17.30
C LEU A 172 -1.66 0.11 15.76
N ALA A 173 -1.74 1.27 15.12
CA ALA A 173 -1.82 1.37 13.66
C ALA A 173 -0.66 0.66 12.94
N ASP A 174 0.56 0.81 13.46
CA ASP A 174 1.75 0.16 12.88
C ASP A 174 1.72 -1.36 13.06
N GLN A 175 1.12 -1.86 14.13
CA GLN A 175 0.94 -3.28 14.37
C GLN A 175 -0.11 -3.87 13.43
N ALA A 176 -1.24 -3.18 13.24
CA ALA A 176 -2.26 -3.57 12.29
C ALA A 176 -1.72 -3.58 10.86
N PHE A 177 -0.94 -2.55 10.49
CA PHE A 177 -0.26 -2.49 9.20
C PHE A 177 0.72 -3.64 9.02
N THR A 178 1.60 -3.90 10.00
CA THR A 178 2.55 -5.01 9.96
C THR A 178 1.85 -6.35 9.75
N PHE A 179 0.77 -6.60 10.50
CA PHE A 179 0.02 -7.83 10.35
C PHE A 179 -0.57 -7.97 8.94
N THR A 180 -1.27 -6.96 8.45
CA THR A 180 -1.93 -7.01 7.14
C THR A 180 -0.93 -7.12 6.01
N ASP A 181 0.19 -6.40 6.09
CA ASP A 181 1.27 -6.44 5.09
C ASP A 181 1.85 -7.86 4.96
N TRP A 182 2.19 -8.47 6.09
CA TRP A 182 2.79 -9.81 6.11
C TRP A 182 1.85 -10.94 5.69
N THR A 183 0.56 -10.72 5.60
CA THR A 183 -0.37 -11.72 5.03
C THR A 183 -0.12 -12.00 3.54
N ALA A 184 0.69 -11.18 2.87
CA ALA A 184 1.20 -11.47 1.53
C ALA A 184 1.98 -12.80 1.50
N GLU A 185 2.78 -13.09 2.53
CA GLU A 185 3.53 -14.35 2.68
C GLU A 185 2.62 -15.56 2.88
N MET A 186 1.41 -15.35 3.35
CA MET A 186 0.36 -16.38 3.41
C MET A 186 -0.32 -16.62 2.05
N LYS A 187 0.10 -15.92 0.98
CA LYS A 187 -0.56 -15.90 -0.33
C LYS A 187 -2.04 -15.45 -0.26
N ALA A 188 -2.40 -14.69 0.76
CA ALA A 188 -3.72 -14.10 0.85
C ALA A 188 -3.94 -13.09 -0.28
N LYS A 189 -5.17 -12.93 -0.75
CA LYS A 189 -5.52 -11.93 -1.76
C LYS A 189 -5.47 -10.52 -1.17
N ALA A 190 -6.04 -10.35 0.01
CA ALA A 190 -6.01 -9.12 0.80
C ALA A 190 -6.19 -9.46 2.28
N SER A 191 -6.01 -8.46 3.14
CA SER A 191 -6.34 -8.59 4.55
C SER A 191 -6.77 -7.25 5.13
N ILE A 192 -7.68 -7.31 6.09
CA ILE A 192 -8.15 -6.16 6.85
C ILE A 192 -8.10 -6.47 8.34
N CYS A 193 -7.77 -5.48 9.14
CA CYS A 193 -7.88 -5.56 10.59
C CYS A 193 -9.18 -4.93 11.05
N ILE A 194 -10.00 -5.70 11.75
CA ILE A 194 -11.20 -5.22 12.40
C ILE A 194 -10.91 -5.08 13.89
N SER A 195 -10.92 -3.85 14.35
CA SER A 195 -10.78 -3.52 15.75
C SER A 195 -11.89 -2.56 16.15
N ASN A 196 -12.61 -2.90 17.20
CA ASN A 196 -13.55 -1.98 17.85
C ASN A 196 -12.84 -1.04 18.84
N ASP A 197 -11.50 -1.09 18.86
CA ASP A 197 -10.70 -0.36 19.83
C ASP A 197 -10.47 1.08 19.36
N SER A 198 -10.89 2.01 20.21
CA SER A 198 -10.62 3.44 20.05
C SER A 198 -9.10 3.76 19.96
N THR A 199 -8.24 2.86 20.42
CA THR A 199 -6.79 3.02 20.41
C THR A 199 -6.24 2.93 18.98
N LEU A 200 -6.72 1.99 18.17
CA LEU A 200 -6.34 1.91 16.76
C LEU A 200 -6.78 3.17 16.02
N ILE A 201 -8.02 3.61 16.21
CA ILE A 201 -8.55 4.84 15.59
C ILE A 201 -7.70 6.05 16.00
N LYS A 202 -7.42 6.21 17.29
CA LYS A 202 -6.56 7.30 17.79
C LYS A 202 -5.15 7.25 17.21
N SER A 203 -4.54 6.08 17.12
CA SER A 203 -3.18 5.96 16.57
C SER A 203 -3.14 6.27 15.07
N LEU A 204 -4.17 5.95 14.32
CA LEU A 204 -4.34 6.36 12.93
C LEU A 204 -4.51 7.88 12.79
N GLU A 205 -5.26 8.50 13.67
CA GLU A 205 -5.42 9.96 13.71
C GLU A 205 -4.10 10.66 14.08
N ILE A 206 -3.33 10.12 15.02
CA ILE A 206 -2.01 10.62 15.38
C ILE A 206 -1.04 10.52 14.20
N SER A 207 -1.07 9.43 13.44
CA SER A 207 -0.25 9.29 12.23
C SER A 207 -0.59 10.36 11.19
N LYS A 208 -1.87 10.61 10.93
CA LYS A 208 -2.33 11.73 10.08
C LYS A 208 -1.83 13.08 10.59
N TYR A 209 -1.91 13.30 11.90
CA TYR A 209 -1.46 14.56 12.52
C TYR A 209 0.06 14.74 12.42
N ARG A 210 0.82 13.67 12.62
CA ARG A 210 2.29 13.69 12.44
C ARG A 210 2.67 14.03 11.01
N ILE A 211 2.04 13.41 10.02
CA ILE A 211 2.27 13.72 8.61
C ILE A 211 1.92 15.18 8.30
N LYS A 212 0.76 15.66 8.75
CA LYS A 212 0.38 17.05 8.59
C LYS A 212 1.40 18.00 9.23
N ASN A 213 1.96 17.64 10.39
CA ASN A 213 2.97 18.45 11.08
C ASN A 213 4.37 18.33 10.47
N MET A 214 4.78 17.18 9.98
CA MET A 214 5.99 17.01 9.18
C MET A 214 5.92 17.85 7.90
N ILE A 215 4.78 17.81 7.22
CA ILE A 215 4.48 18.66 6.08
C ILE A 215 4.59 20.14 6.48
N LYS A 216 4.07 20.53 7.65
CA LYS A 216 4.04 21.90 8.12
C LYS A 216 5.39 22.43 8.67
N LYS A 217 6.18 21.58 9.33
CA LYS A 217 7.41 22.00 10.06
C LYS A 217 8.72 21.90 9.29
N GLY A 218 8.86 21.00 8.37
CA GLY A 218 10.17 20.68 7.84
C GLY A 218 10.41 21.03 6.38
N MET A 219 9.35 21.32 5.67
CA MET A 219 9.44 21.21 4.23
C MET A 219 8.51 22.18 3.51
N GLU A 220 8.59 23.48 3.84
CA GLU A 220 7.71 24.47 3.21
C GLU A 220 7.68 24.38 1.69
N ASN A 221 8.77 23.99 1.06
CA ASN A 221 8.82 23.77 -0.38
C ASN A 221 8.28 22.39 -0.80
N GLN A 222 8.45 21.35 0.03
CA GLN A 222 7.82 20.04 -0.19
C GLN A 222 6.37 20.04 0.33
N ALA A 223 6.06 20.80 1.38
CA ALA A 223 4.72 20.98 1.90
C ALA A 223 3.81 21.72 0.93
N LYS A 224 4.30 22.73 0.21
CA LYS A 224 3.53 23.36 -0.87
C LYS A 224 3.26 22.39 -2.00
N MET A 225 4.13 21.43 -2.21
CA MET A 225 3.98 20.41 -3.23
C MET A 225 2.99 19.32 -2.79
N LEU A 226 3.13 18.79 -1.57
CA LEU A 226 2.19 17.84 -0.97
C LEU A 226 0.80 18.46 -0.72
N HIS A 227 0.74 19.74 -0.39
CA HIS A 227 -0.52 20.45 -0.21
C HIS A 227 -1.29 20.65 -1.53
N LYS A 228 -0.60 20.74 -2.66
CA LYS A 228 -1.23 20.63 -3.98
C LYS A 228 -1.74 19.22 -4.27
N LEU A 229 -1.09 18.20 -3.71
CA LEU A 229 -1.41 16.80 -3.88
C LEU A 229 -2.57 16.31 -2.99
N ILE A 230 -2.79 16.99 -1.86
CA ILE A 230 -3.87 16.67 -0.89
C ILE A 230 -5.15 17.51 -1.17
N LYS A 231 -5.10 18.46 -2.08
CA LYS A 231 -6.24 19.31 -2.47
C LYS A 231 -7.02 18.79 -3.69
N ILE A 232 -6.78 17.56 -4.06
CA ILE A 232 -7.62 16.88 -5.07
C ILE A 232 -8.63 16.02 -4.34
#